data_000734f11c704445ebb322761746fe49
#
_entry.id   000734f11c704445ebb322761746fe49
#
_cell.length_a   1.000
_cell.length_b   1.000
_cell.length_c   1.000
_cell.angle_alpha   90.00
_cell.angle_beta   90.00
_cell.angle_gamma   90.00
#
_symmetry.space_group_name_H-M   'P 1'
#
loop_
_entity.id
_entity.type
_entity.pdbx_description
1 polymer ?
#
loop_
_entity_poly.entity_id
_entity_poly.type
_entity_poly.pdbx_seq_one_letter_code
_entity_poly.pdbx_strand_id
1 'polypeptide(L)'
;SGAITGNENYKEDFKRGEEEIRAMGYIPYNPARIELPPEADYEEYMTLCLNMIEMCEAIYMLDNWQMSRGANREFGYAAGKDKIILWE
;
A
#
# COMPACT_ATOMS: atom_id res chain seq x y z
N SER A 1 -1.01 -2.95 0.37
CA SER A 1 -1.67 -1.91 1.16
C SER A 1 -2.22 -2.48 2.46
N GLY A 2 -2.10 -1.75 3.55
CA GLY A 2 -2.53 -2.23 4.85
C GLY A 2 -2.45 -1.16 5.92
N ALA A 3 -2.70 -1.55 7.18
CA ALA A 3 -2.76 -0.62 8.31
C ALA A 3 -1.36 -0.15 8.71
N ILE A 4 -1.19 1.16 8.83
CA ILE A 4 0.05 1.80 9.29
C ILE A 4 -0.19 2.50 10.64
N THR A 5 -1.12 3.45 10.67
CA THR A 5 -1.44 4.18 11.90
C THR A 5 -1.95 3.24 12.98
N GLY A 6 -1.31 3.26 14.14
CA GLY A 6 -1.68 2.38 15.25
C GLY A 6 -1.21 0.94 15.12
N ASN A 7 -0.46 0.61 14.08
CA ASN A 7 0.11 -0.73 13.86
C ASN A 7 1.63 -0.67 14.05
N GLU A 8 2.12 -1.18 15.17
CA GLU A 8 3.55 -1.16 15.50
C GLU A 8 4.38 -2.04 14.55
N ASN A 9 3.75 -3.03 13.93
CA ASN A 9 4.42 -4.00 13.06
C ASN A 9 4.23 -3.71 11.58
N TYR A 10 3.83 -2.49 11.21
CA TYR A 10 3.47 -2.22 9.82
C TYR A 10 4.62 -2.46 8.84
N LYS A 11 5.85 -2.16 9.23
CA LYS A 11 7.02 -2.36 8.36
C LYS A 11 7.27 -3.84 8.08
N GLU A 12 7.07 -4.70 9.08
CA GLU A 12 7.21 -6.14 8.94
C GLU A 12 6.09 -6.71 8.06
N ASP A 13 4.87 -6.24 8.27
CA ASP A 13 3.72 -6.65 7.46
C ASP A 13 3.94 -6.30 5.99
N PHE A 14 4.40 -5.09 5.73
CA PHE A 14 4.66 -4.64 4.36
C PHE A 14 5.84 -5.36 3.74
N LYS A 15 6.87 -5.70 4.54
CA LYS A 15 8.01 -6.48 4.05
C LYS A 15 7.56 -7.89 3.65
N ARG A 16 6.70 -8.50 4.46
CA ARG A 16 6.13 -9.82 4.14
C ARG A 16 5.35 -9.77 2.83
N GLY A 17 4.51 -8.73 2.66
CA GLY A 17 3.77 -8.53 1.43
C GLY A 17 4.68 -8.34 0.22
N GLU A 18 5.78 -7.60 0.39
CA GLU A 18 6.78 -7.40 -0.65
C GLU A 18 7.38 -8.73 -1.11
N GLU A 19 7.72 -9.60 -0.16
CA GLU A 19 8.29 -10.91 -0.47
C GLU A 19 7.28 -11.80 -1.21
N GLU A 20 6.01 -11.75 -0.80
CA GLU A 20 4.94 -12.52 -1.46
C GLU A 20 4.70 -12.04 -2.89
N ILE A 21 4.72 -10.73 -3.11
CA ILE A 21 4.57 -10.12 -4.43
C ILE A 21 5.72 -10.56 -5.34
N ARG A 22 6.96 -10.57 -4.83
CA ARG A 22 8.11 -11.05 -5.60
C ARG A 22 7.95 -12.51 -5.98
N ALA A 23 7.46 -13.33 -5.05
CA ALA A 23 7.25 -14.75 -5.32
C ALA A 23 6.21 -14.97 -6.42
N MET A 24 5.28 -14.04 -6.59
CA MET A 24 4.29 -14.09 -7.67
C MET A 24 4.82 -13.57 -9.01
N GLY A 25 6.07 -13.08 -9.05
CA GLY A 25 6.68 -12.59 -10.27
C GLY A 25 6.51 -11.10 -10.53
N TYR A 26 5.94 -10.36 -9.58
CA TYR A 26 5.80 -8.91 -9.69
C TYR A 26 7.01 -8.18 -9.10
N ILE A 27 7.21 -6.94 -9.55
CA ILE A 27 8.19 -6.03 -8.95
C ILE A 27 7.45 -5.19 -7.92
N PRO A 28 7.76 -5.32 -6.62
CA PRO A 28 7.02 -4.60 -5.58
C PRO A 28 7.42 -3.14 -5.47
N TYR A 29 6.41 -2.30 -5.22
CA TYR A 29 6.60 -0.94 -4.74
C TYR A 29 6.02 -0.88 -3.33
N ASN A 30 6.89 -0.70 -2.35
CA ASN A 30 6.51 -0.75 -0.93
C ASN A 30 6.47 0.66 -0.35
N PRO A 31 5.28 1.19 -0.03
CA PRO A 31 5.16 2.56 0.50
C PRO A 31 5.82 2.72 1.87
N ALA A 32 6.01 1.64 2.63
CA ALA A 32 6.69 1.72 3.92
C ALA A 32 8.19 2.04 3.79
N ARG A 33 8.76 1.94 2.57
CA ARG A 33 10.15 2.31 2.32
C ARG A 33 10.31 3.79 1.98
N ILE A 34 9.21 4.52 1.81
CA ILE A 34 9.26 5.92 1.45
C ILE A 34 9.51 6.76 2.71
N GLU A 35 10.51 7.62 2.64
CA GLU A 35 10.80 8.57 3.70
C GLU A 35 10.32 9.96 3.28
N LEU A 36 9.34 10.49 4.01
CA LEU A 36 8.86 11.84 3.81
C LEU A 36 9.43 12.77 4.88
N PRO A 37 9.50 14.08 4.60
CA PRO A 37 9.89 15.04 5.63
C PRO A 37 8.95 14.90 6.85
N PRO A 38 9.46 15.12 8.07
CA PRO A 38 8.63 14.98 9.28
C PRO A 38 7.38 15.85 9.29
N GLU A 39 7.39 16.95 8.56
CA GLU A 39 6.26 17.88 8.44
C GLU A 39 5.20 17.43 7.43
N ALA A 40 5.46 16.36 6.68
CA ALA A 40 4.49 15.87 5.71
C ALA A 40 3.25 15.32 6.43
N ASP A 41 2.07 15.72 5.99
CA ASP A 41 0.83 15.28 6.58
C ASP A 41 0.26 14.03 5.91
N TYR A 42 -0.85 13.54 6.47
CA TYR A 42 -1.51 12.33 5.98
C TYR A 42 -1.94 12.47 4.51
N GLU A 43 -2.48 13.63 4.12
CA GLU A 43 -2.96 13.82 2.74
C GLU A 43 -1.80 13.86 1.74
N GLU A 44 -0.67 14.44 2.13
CA GLU A 44 0.52 14.41 1.27
C GLU A 44 1.02 12.98 1.07
N TYR A 45 1.03 12.19 2.14
CA TYR A 45 1.40 10.78 2.07
C TYR A 45 0.43 10.01 1.17
N MET A 46 -0.87 10.25 1.31
CA MET A 46 -1.88 9.59 0.48
C MET A 46 -1.75 9.95 -0.98
N THR A 47 -1.46 11.23 -1.28
CA THR A 47 -1.24 11.66 -2.66
C THR A 47 -0.11 10.88 -3.31
N LEU A 48 0.98 10.71 -2.58
CA LEU A 48 2.12 9.93 -3.09
C LEU A 48 1.73 8.48 -3.31
N CYS A 49 1.03 7.86 -2.37
CA CYS A 49 0.62 6.46 -2.48
C CYS A 49 -0.34 6.24 -3.66
N LEU A 50 -1.28 7.15 -3.87
CA LEU A 50 -2.20 7.04 -5.00
C LEU A 50 -1.46 7.18 -6.33
N ASN A 51 -0.46 8.06 -6.39
CA ASN A 51 0.38 8.19 -7.58
C ASN A 51 1.19 6.92 -7.85
N MET A 52 1.65 6.23 -6.80
CA MET A 52 2.33 4.95 -6.95
C MET A 52 1.39 3.90 -7.55
N ILE A 53 0.14 3.85 -7.08
CA ILE A 53 -0.86 2.92 -7.62
C ILE A 53 -1.09 3.19 -9.11
N GLU A 54 -1.14 4.45 -9.49
CA GLU A 54 -1.34 4.83 -10.90
C GLU A 54 -0.28 4.21 -11.81
N MET A 55 0.95 4.08 -11.32
CA MET A 55 2.07 3.53 -12.06
C MET A 55 2.16 2.01 -12.00
N CYS A 56 1.36 1.36 -11.17
CA CYS A 56 1.40 -0.08 -10.96
C CYS A 56 0.30 -0.79 -11.74
N GLU A 57 0.51 -2.09 -12.02
CA GLU A 57 -0.51 -2.95 -12.65
C GLU A 57 -1.48 -3.51 -11.61
N ALA A 58 -0.99 -3.69 -10.38
CA ALA A 58 -1.73 -4.38 -9.33
C ALA A 58 -1.49 -3.75 -7.97
N ILE A 59 -2.42 -3.98 -7.07
CA ILE A 59 -2.28 -3.62 -5.66
C ILE A 59 -2.41 -4.91 -4.84
N TYR A 60 -1.57 -5.04 -3.81
CA TYR A 60 -1.62 -6.18 -2.91
C TYR A 60 -2.21 -5.72 -1.58
N MET A 61 -3.35 -6.30 -1.20
CA MET A 61 -4.06 -5.93 0.01
C MET A 61 -3.64 -6.84 1.15
N LEU A 62 -3.01 -6.27 2.18
CA LEU A 62 -2.66 -7.00 3.38
C LEU A 62 -3.93 -7.35 4.17
N ASP A 63 -3.86 -8.41 4.96
CA ASP A 63 -5.00 -8.97 5.68
C ASP A 63 -5.72 -7.95 6.58
N ASN A 64 -4.99 -6.96 7.11
CA ASN A 64 -5.53 -5.96 8.02
C ASN A 64 -6.02 -4.67 7.33
N TRP A 65 -6.18 -4.68 6.01
CA TRP A 65 -6.47 -3.47 5.23
C TRP A 65 -7.78 -2.78 5.63
N GLN A 66 -8.78 -3.56 6.01
CA GLN A 66 -10.12 -3.04 6.32
C GLN A 66 -10.12 -2.05 7.50
N MET A 67 -9.13 -2.18 8.39
CA MET A 67 -9.00 -1.31 9.55
C MET A 67 -8.25 -0.02 9.25
N SER A 68 -7.77 0.14 8.04
CA SER A 68 -6.99 1.30 7.62
C SER A 68 -7.79 2.18 6.67
N ARG A 69 -8.02 3.43 7.07
CA ARG A 69 -8.67 4.42 6.21
C ARG A 69 -7.89 4.62 4.91
N GLY A 70 -6.56 4.70 5.01
CA GLY A 70 -5.69 4.86 3.84
C GLY A 70 -5.77 3.66 2.90
N ALA A 71 -5.72 2.45 3.44
CA ALA A 71 -5.81 1.24 2.63
C ALA A 71 -7.17 1.12 1.93
N ASN A 72 -8.26 1.53 2.58
CA ASN A 72 -9.58 1.58 1.96
C ASN A 72 -9.62 2.56 0.79
N ARG A 73 -8.99 3.73 0.94
CA ARG A 73 -8.90 4.74 -0.12
C ARG A 73 -8.08 4.20 -1.30
N GLU A 74 -6.98 3.54 -1.02
CA GLU A 74 -6.11 2.94 -2.03
C GLU A 74 -6.83 1.83 -2.77
N PHE A 75 -7.56 0.99 -2.06
CA PHE A 75 -8.37 -0.07 -2.67
C PHE A 75 -9.41 0.52 -3.62
N GLY A 76 -10.16 1.53 -3.17
CA GLY A 76 -11.16 2.19 -4.02
C GLY A 76 -10.55 2.83 -5.27
N TYR A 77 -9.39 3.46 -5.11
CA TYR A 77 -8.69 4.06 -6.24
C TYR A 77 -8.25 3.00 -7.24
N ALA A 78 -7.63 1.93 -6.76
CA ALA A 78 -7.15 0.84 -7.62
C ALA A 78 -8.31 0.17 -8.35
N ALA A 79 -9.40 -0.10 -7.65
CA ALA A 79 -10.59 -0.69 -8.25
C ALA A 79 -11.19 0.23 -9.32
N GLY A 80 -11.26 1.53 -9.05
CA GLY A 80 -11.78 2.51 -10.01
C GLY A 80 -10.90 2.67 -11.24
N LYS A 81 -9.64 2.31 -11.17
CA LYS A 81 -8.69 2.33 -12.27
C LYS A 81 -8.52 0.98 -12.94
N ASP A 82 -9.36 0.02 -12.60
CA ASP A 82 -9.31 -1.35 -13.13
C ASP A 82 -7.97 -2.05 -12.92
N LYS A 83 -7.29 -1.73 -11.82
CA LYS A 83 -6.06 -2.43 -11.46
C LYS A 83 -6.37 -3.83 -10.94
N ILE A 84 -5.41 -4.73 -11.07
CA ILE A 84 -5.53 -6.07 -10.50
C ILE A 84 -5.47 -5.97 -8.99
N ILE A 85 -6.41 -6.62 -8.30
CA ILE A 85 -6.42 -6.64 -6.83
C ILE A 85 -5.93 -8.02 -6.38
N LEU A 86 -4.83 -8.03 -5.66
CA LEU A 86 -4.26 -9.24 -5.06
C LEU A 86 -4.53 -9.21 -3.56
N TRP A 87 -4.80 -10.37 -2.99
CA TRP A 87 -5.18 -10.49 -1.57
C TRP A 87 -4.19 -11.36 -0.82
N GLU A 88 -3.81 -10.92 0.36
CA GLU A 88 -3.02 -11.74 1.29
C GLU A 88 -3.78 -12.98 1.74
#